data_c835b6883dbd881dde78a038c5f7a4f1
#
_entry.id   c835b6883dbd881dde78a038c5f7a4f1
#
_cell.length_a   1.000
_cell.length_b   1.000
_cell.length_c   1.000
_cell.angle_alpha   90.00
_cell.angle_beta   90.00
_cell.angle_gamma   90.00
#
_symmetry.space_group_name_H-M   'P 1'
#
loop_
_entity.id
_entity.type
_entity.pdbx_description
1 polymer ?
#
loop_
_entity_poly.entity_id
_entity_poly.type
_entity_poly.pdbx_seq_one_letter_code
_entity_poly.pdbx_strand_id
1 'polypeptide(L)'
;MVADITDGDTIDDTTKWRDMVLAECKDPEGVPMILVVNKIDLLQSKNDIDKIILSFLEFLDFKYVIPISAKRKSNFDHLIESIYLISNEGEKMFPEEYISNQTEISKISEWIREKVLQETKEEIPHSVAVIIDNISENSKYNSLDVNASIIVERASQKRILIGKNGQKLKSIGKKARLDLNKTLKKKIYLELWVKVKKNWSQNQKDISNFGYGG
;
A
#
# COMPACT_ATOMS: atom_id res chain seq x y z
N MET A 1 -7.10 10.36 -9.42
CA MET A 1 -5.63 10.47 -9.23
C MET A 1 -5.36 10.84 -7.79
N VAL A 2 -4.30 10.35 -7.16
CA VAL A 2 -3.98 10.66 -5.76
C VAL A 2 -2.63 11.37 -5.73
N ALA A 3 -2.62 12.58 -5.22
CA ALA A 3 -1.41 13.40 -5.03
C ALA A 3 -1.00 13.41 -3.56
N ASP A 4 0.30 13.25 -3.30
CA ASP A 4 0.91 13.34 -1.99
C ASP A 4 1.53 14.73 -1.80
N ILE A 5 0.99 15.53 -0.89
CA ILE A 5 1.48 16.91 -0.64
C ILE A 5 2.91 16.99 -0.09
N THR A 6 3.47 15.87 0.35
CA THR A 6 4.83 15.82 0.89
C THR A 6 5.87 15.48 -0.18
N ASP A 7 5.43 15.15 -1.37
CA ASP A 7 6.29 14.83 -2.52
C ASP A 7 6.42 16.07 -3.41
N GLY A 8 7.64 16.57 -3.57
CA GLY A 8 7.93 17.74 -4.39
C GLY A 8 7.66 17.54 -5.89
N ASP A 9 7.71 16.28 -6.36
CA ASP A 9 7.52 15.91 -7.76
C ASP A 9 6.08 15.50 -8.07
N THR A 10 5.16 15.63 -7.10
CA THR A 10 3.79 15.08 -7.20
C THR A 10 2.99 15.65 -8.38
N ILE A 11 3.24 16.89 -8.81
CA ILE A 11 2.56 17.50 -9.98
C ILE A 11 3.06 16.83 -11.26
N ASP A 12 4.37 16.69 -11.43
CA ASP A 12 4.97 16.08 -12.62
C ASP A 12 4.58 14.60 -12.73
N ASP A 13 4.57 13.88 -11.63
CA ASP A 13 4.14 12.49 -11.59
C ASP A 13 2.65 12.35 -11.88
N THR A 14 1.81 13.24 -11.33
CA THR A 14 0.37 13.29 -11.62
C THR A 14 0.12 13.53 -13.11
N THR A 15 0.87 14.43 -13.73
CA THR A 15 0.77 14.73 -15.17
C THR A 15 1.18 13.53 -16.02
N LYS A 16 2.30 12.87 -15.71
CA LYS A 16 2.74 11.66 -16.41
C LYS A 16 1.70 10.54 -16.32
N TRP A 17 1.16 10.29 -15.12
CA TRP A 17 0.14 9.26 -14.92
C TRP A 17 -1.14 9.57 -15.71
N ARG A 18 -1.59 10.84 -15.74
CA ARG A 18 -2.71 11.26 -16.58
C ARG A 18 -2.46 10.92 -18.03
N ASP A 19 -1.31 11.33 -18.56
CA ASP A 19 -0.99 11.15 -19.98
C ASP A 19 -0.92 9.67 -20.36
N MET A 20 -0.37 8.82 -19.48
CA MET A 20 -0.37 7.37 -19.68
C MET A 20 -1.79 6.81 -19.71
N VAL A 21 -2.66 7.18 -18.78
CA VAL A 21 -4.05 6.69 -18.72
C VAL A 21 -4.84 7.16 -19.94
N LEU A 22 -4.70 8.43 -20.31
CA LEU A 22 -5.42 8.98 -21.47
C LEU A 22 -4.94 8.38 -22.80
N ALA A 23 -3.67 8.00 -22.90
CA ALA A 23 -3.13 7.33 -24.10
C ALA A 23 -3.77 5.95 -24.35
N GLU A 24 -4.21 5.27 -23.29
CA GLU A 24 -4.88 3.97 -23.37
C GLU A 24 -6.41 4.09 -23.56
N CYS A 25 -6.97 5.29 -23.40
CA CYS A 25 -8.41 5.51 -23.51
C CYS A 25 -8.84 5.70 -24.96
N LYS A 26 -9.99 5.11 -25.34
CA LYS A 26 -10.59 5.32 -26.67
C LYS A 26 -11.17 6.73 -26.86
N ASP A 27 -11.64 7.33 -25.77
CA ASP A 27 -12.20 8.69 -25.72
C ASP A 27 -11.56 9.43 -24.53
N PRO A 28 -10.37 10.00 -24.70
CA PRO A 28 -9.66 10.70 -23.62
C PRO A 28 -10.39 11.93 -23.09
N GLU A 29 -11.12 12.65 -23.95
CA GLU A 29 -11.84 13.88 -23.58
C GLU A 29 -13.07 13.59 -22.72
N GLY A 30 -13.65 12.40 -22.86
CA GLY A 30 -14.82 11.94 -22.08
C GLY A 30 -14.49 11.38 -20.70
N VAL A 31 -13.22 11.20 -20.33
CA VAL A 31 -12.83 10.59 -19.06
C VAL A 31 -12.87 11.62 -17.92
N PRO A 32 -13.85 11.55 -16.98
CA PRO A 32 -13.88 12.45 -15.85
C PRO A 32 -12.76 12.14 -14.87
N MET A 33 -12.00 13.15 -14.45
CA MET A 33 -10.90 12.99 -13.51
C MET A 33 -11.22 13.60 -12.15
N ILE A 34 -10.87 12.90 -11.09
CA ILE A 34 -10.87 13.40 -9.71
C ILE A 34 -9.42 13.52 -9.24
N LEU A 35 -9.05 14.69 -8.72
CA LEU A 35 -7.81 14.85 -7.96
C LEU A 35 -8.07 14.64 -6.48
N VAL A 36 -7.37 13.71 -5.87
CA VAL A 36 -7.38 13.48 -4.43
C VAL A 36 -6.08 14.01 -3.83
N VAL A 37 -6.16 15.09 -3.07
CA VAL A 37 -5.01 15.71 -2.40
C VAL A 37 -4.89 15.10 -0.99
N ASN A 38 -3.95 14.16 -0.81
CA ASN A 38 -3.82 13.40 0.44
C ASN A 38 -2.81 14.02 1.41
N LYS A 39 -2.85 13.57 2.66
CA LYS A 39 -2.01 13.98 3.78
C LYS A 39 -2.23 15.42 4.26
N ILE A 40 -3.43 15.98 4.08
CA ILE A 40 -3.74 17.34 4.56
C ILE A 40 -3.58 17.51 6.08
N ASP A 41 -3.50 16.42 6.84
CA ASP A 41 -3.21 16.44 8.28
C ASP A 41 -1.81 16.93 8.63
N LEU A 42 -0.90 17.04 7.66
CA LEU A 42 0.45 17.58 7.82
C LEU A 42 0.53 19.09 7.54
N LEU A 43 -0.53 19.68 6.96
CA LEU A 43 -0.58 21.11 6.67
C LEU A 43 -0.94 21.91 7.93
N GLN A 44 -0.34 23.09 8.07
CA GLN A 44 -0.55 23.96 9.22
C GLN A 44 -1.78 24.86 9.08
N SER A 45 -2.17 25.16 7.84
CA SER A 45 -3.31 26.04 7.57
C SER A 45 -4.16 25.58 6.38
N LYS A 46 -5.43 26.03 6.34
CA LYS A 46 -6.33 25.82 5.20
C LYS A 46 -5.82 26.53 3.94
N ASN A 47 -5.19 27.69 4.10
CA ASN A 47 -4.64 28.47 2.97
C ASN A 47 -3.55 27.69 2.22
N ASP A 48 -2.86 26.77 2.86
CA ASP A 48 -1.84 25.96 2.22
C ASP A 48 -2.49 24.89 1.33
N ILE A 49 -3.67 24.38 1.71
CA ILE A 49 -4.46 23.46 0.87
C ILE A 49 -4.86 24.17 -0.41
N ASP A 50 -5.39 25.38 -0.31
CA ASP A 50 -5.86 26.17 -1.48
C ASP A 50 -4.73 26.45 -2.46
N LYS A 51 -3.53 26.79 -1.97
CA LYS A 51 -2.35 27.00 -2.82
C LYS A 51 -1.94 25.74 -3.57
N ILE A 52 -1.94 24.59 -2.90
CA ILE A 52 -1.62 23.31 -3.51
C ILE A 52 -2.67 22.96 -4.56
N ILE A 53 -3.95 23.12 -4.27
CA ILE A 53 -5.02 22.88 -5.25
C ILE A 53 -4.84 23.75 -6.48
N LEU A 54 -4.60 25.04 -6.30
CA LEU A 54 -4.41 26.00 -7.40
C LEU A 54 -3.21 25.60 -8.28
N SER A 55 -2.09 25.15 -7.69
CA SER A 55 -0.94 24.70 -8.46
C SER A 55 -1.24 23.49 -9.37
N PHE A 56 -2.15 22.60 -8.97
CA PHE A 56 -2.58 21.51 -9.84
C PHE A 56 -3.54 21.98 -10.94
N LEU A 57 -4.44 22.91 -10.62
CA LEU A 57 -5.43 23.42 -11.56
C LEU A 57 -4.81 24.30 -12.68
N GLU A 58 -3.60 24.81 -12.49
CA GLU A 58 -2.85 25.49 -13.53
C GLU A 58 -2.44 24.57 -14.69
N PHE A 59 -2.28 23.28 -14.41
CA PHE A 59 -1.75 22.31 -15.38
C PHE A 59 -2.79 21.28 -15.84
N LEU A 60 -3.86 21.06 -15.08
CA LEU A 60 -4.78 19.93 -15.27
C LEU A 60 -6.23 20.32 -14.97
N ASP A 61 -7.14 19.88 -15.84
CA ASP A 61 -8.59 19.97 -15.60
C ASP A 61 -9.07 18.75 -14.81
N PHE A 62 -9.70 19.02 -13.65
CA PHE A 62 -10.32 18.01 -12.84
C PHE A 62 -11.80 18.32 -12.64
N LYS A 63 -12.66 17.29 -12.71
CA LYS A 63 -14.08 17.44 -12.41
C LYS A 63 -14.34 17.72 -10.93
N TYR A 64 -13.53 17.11 -10.07
CA TYR A 64 -13.54 17.35 -8.63
C TYR A 64 -12.11 17.36 -8.09
N VAL A 65 -11.87 18.20 -7.08
CA VAL A 65 -10.62 18.22 -6.31
C VAL A 65 -10.97 18.02 -4.84
N ILE A 66 -10.48 16.95 -4.23
CA ILE A 66 -10.91 16.52 -2.91
C ILE A 66 -9.70 16.37 -1.99
N PRO A 67 -9.51 17.33 -1.05
CA PRO A 67 -8.49 17.23 -0.03
C PRO A 67 -8.92 16.21 1.03
N ILE A 68 -8.06 15.22 1.30
CA ILE A 68 -8.30 14.17 2.29
C ILE A 68 -7.12 13.97 3.25
N SER A 69 -7.39 13.35 4.39
CA SER A 69 -6.37 12.67 5.17
C SER A 69 -6.72 11.19 5.30
N ALA A 70 -6.01 10.34 4.59
CA ALA A 70 -6.17 8.90 4.72
C ALA A 70 -5.89 8.42 6.15
N LYS A 71 -4.90 9.03 6.82
CA LYS A 71 -4.51 8.74 8.20
C LYS A 71 -5.63 9.06 9.20
N ARG A 72 -6.29 10.21 9.04
CA ARG A 72 -7.37 10.68 9.93
C ARG A 72 -8.76 10.27 9.45
N LYS A 73 -8.85 9.63 8.30
CA LYS A 73 -10.12 9.28 7.63
C LYS A 73 -11.04 10.47 7.41
N SER A 74 -10.48 11.66 7.13
CA SER A 74 -11.26 12.86 6.88
C SER A 74 -11.59 13.02 5.39
N ASN A 75 -12.79 13.53 5.10
CA ASN A 75 -13.36 13.81 3.77
C ASN A 75 -13.56 12.58 2.86
N PHE A 76 -13.58 11.37 3.42
CA PHE A 76 -13.82 10.15 2.63
C PHE A 76 -15.25 10.09 2.07
N ASP A 77 -16.22 10.58 2.82
CA ASP A 77 -17.61 10.58 2.36
C ASP A 77 -17.78 11.44 1.09
N HIS A 78 -17.15 12.61 1.06
CA HIS A 78 -17.09 13.45 -0.14
C HIS A 78 -16.38 12.78 -1.32
N LEU A 79 -15.30 12.04 -1.06
CA LEU A 79 -14.62 11.30 -2.10
C LEU A 79 -15.50 10.21 -2.70
N ILE A 80 -16.16 9.43 -1.84
CA ILE A 80 -17.06 8.35 -2.28
C ILE A 80 -18.26 8.94 -3.05
N GLU A 81 -18.88 9.98 -2.55
CA GLU A 81 -19.99 10.66 -3.22
C GLU A 81 -19.58 11.18 -4.61
N SER A 82 -18.42 11.82 -4.71
CA SER A 82 -17.91 12.32 -6.00
C SER A 82 -17.59 11.20 -6.99
N ILE A 83 -17.11 10.05 -6.51
CA ILE A 83 -16.90 8.86 -7.36
C ILE A 83 -18.25 8.36 -7.90
N TYR A 84 -19.29 8.27 -7.04
CA TYR A 84 -20.62 7.85 -7.49
C TYR A 84 -21.20 8.82 -8.54
N LEU A 85 -21.00 10.12 -8.37
CA LEU A 85 -21.52 11.13 -9.29
C LEU A 85 -20.91 11.09 -10.70
N ILE A 86 -19.70 10.56 -10.83
CA ILE A 86 -19.04 10.43 -12.14
C ILE A 86 -19.08 9.00 -12.69
N SER A 87 -19.48 8.04 -11.87
CA SER A 87 -19.57 6.63 -12.29
C SER A 87 -20.83 6.41 -13.11
N ASN A 88 -20.70 5.67 -14.19
CA ASN A 88 -21.85 5.22 -14.97
C ASN A 88 -22.43 3.95 -14.35
N GLU A 89 -23.75 3.77 -14.46
CA GLU A 89 -24.38 2.51 -14.16
C GLU A 89 -23.91 1.43 -15.19
N GLY A 90 -23.62 0.25 -14.69
CA GLY A 90 -23.14 -0.84 -15.51
C GLY A 90 -23.40 -2.20 -14.88
N GLU A 91 -23.22 -3.26 -15.66
CA GLU A 91 -23.30 -4.61 -15.14
C GLU A 91 -22.15 -4.89 -14.16
N LYS A 92 -22.43 -5.72 -13.14
CA LYS A 92 -21.41 -6.16 -12.19
C LYS A 92 -20.33 -6.96 -12.92
N MET A 93 -19.12 -6.41 -13.00
CA MET A 93 -17.99 -7.10 -13.63
C MET A 93 -17.43 -8.25 -12.78
N PHE A 94 -17.67 -8.22 -11.48
CA PHE A 94 -17.20 -9.23 -10.51
C PHE A 94 -18.35 -9.70 -9.62
N PRO A 95 -18.36 -10.99 -9.20
CA PRO A 95 -19.30 -11.48 -8.19
C PRO A 95 -19.21 -10.70 -6.89
N GLU A 96 -20.30 -10.62 -6.11
CA GLU A 96 -20.33 -9.88 -4.83
C GLU A 96 -19.32 -10.39 -3.81
N GLU A 97 -18.99 -11.66 -3.88
CA GLU A 97 -17.99 -12.34 -3.02
C GLU A 97 -16.56 -11.98 -3.37
N TYR A 98 -16.36 -11.33 -4.53
CA TYR A 98 -15.03 -11.00 -5.05
C TYR A 98 -14.54 -9.66 -4.50
N ILE A 99 -13.97 -9.71 -3.30
CA ILE A 99 -13.51 -8.50 -2.58
C ILE A 99 -12.15 -8.01 -3.11
N SER A 100 -11.32 -8.92 -3.63
CA SER A 100 -9.95 -8.59 -4.07
C SER A 100 -9.39 -9.72 -4.94
N ASN A 101 -8.64 -9.37 -5.98
CA ASN A 101 -7.86 -10.32 -6.78
C ASN A 101 -6.53 -10.73 -6.11
N GLN A 102 -6.22 -10.19 -4.94
CA GLN A 102 -5.05 -10.59 -4.18
C GLN A 102 -5.22 -12.00 -3.62
N THR A 103 -4.23 -12.84 -3.82
CA THR A 103 -4.18 -14.17 -3.23
C THR A 103 -4.12 -14.07 -1.69
N GLU A 104 -4.56 -15.11 -0.99
CA GLU A 104 -4.43 -15.20 0.47
C GLU A 104 -2.97 -15.04 0.91
N ILE A 105 -2.04 -15.58 0.12
CA ILE A 105 -0.60 -15.45 0.32
C ILE A 105 -0.15 -13.99 0.27
N SER A 106 -0.58 -13.24 -0.76
CA SER A 106 -0.24 -11.81 -0.88
C SER A 106 -0.79 -10.99 0.29
N LYS A 107 -1.99 -11.30 0.76
CA LYS A 107 -2.55 -10.64 1.95
C LYS A 107 -1.74 -10.92 3.21
N ILE A 108 -1.33 -12.18 3.43
CA ILE A 108 -0.50 -12.54 4.57
C ILE A 108 0.85 -11.81 4.54
N SER A 109 1.50 -11.75 3.36
CA SER A 109 2.77 -11.04 3.21
C SER A 109 2.64 -9.55 3.52
N GLU A 110 1.58 -8.88 3.04
CA GLU A 110 1.35 -7.46 3.31
C GLU A 110 1.01 -7.18 4.78
N TRP A 111 0.26 -8.03 5.47
CA TRP A 111 0.04 -7.89 6.91
C TRP A 111 1.34 -8.01 7.72
N ILE A 112 2.22 -8.95 7.35
CA ILE A 112 3.53 -9.05 8.00
C ILE A 112 4.35 -7.79 7.71
N ARG A 113 4.37 -7.32 6.45
CA ARG A 113 5.08 -6.13 6.03
C ARG A 113 4.60 -4.88 6.77
N GLU A 114 3.30 -4.72 6.95
CA GLU A 114 2.72 -3.64 7.76
C GLU A 114 3.31 -3.61 9.19
N LYS A 115 3.43 -4.77 9.85
CA LYS A 115 4.00 -4.83 11.20
C LYS A 115 5.49 -4.53 11.21
N VAL A 116 6.22 -4.93 10.17
CA VAL A 116 7.63 -4.54 9.99
C VAL A 116 7.74 -3.01 9.92
N LEU A 117 6.95 -2.35 9.09
CA LEU A 117 6.97 -0.89 8.94
C LEU A 117 6.57 -0.17 10.23
N GLN A 118 5.54 -0.64 10.93
CA GLN A 118 5.10 -0.08 12.21
C GLN A 118 6.18 -0.16 13.30
N GLU A 119 6.97 -1.23 13.35
CA GLU A 119 8.02 -1.44 14.36
C GLU A 119 9.35 -0.74 14.01
N THR A 120 9.56 -0.39 12.74
CA THR A 120 10.81 0.20 12.27
C THR A 120 10.70 1.69 11.97
N LYS A 121 9.47 2.23 11.95
CA LYS A 121 9.16 3.64 11.69
C LYS A 121 9.93 4.21 10.48
N GLU A 122 10.83 5.18 10.70
CA GLU A 122 11.59 5.86 9.65
C GLU A 122 12.92 5.15 9.29
N GLU A 123 13.32 4.11 10.05
CA GLU A 123 14.62 3.47 9.87
C GLU A 123 14.71 2.57 8.63
N ILE A 124 13.57 2.03 8.12
CA ILE A 124 13.54 1.09 6.99
C ILE A 124 12.27 1.28 6.14
N PRO A 125 11.97 2.46 5.58
CA PRO A 125 10.62 2.70 5.07
C PRO A 125 10.29 2.03 3.73
N HIS A 126 11.19 1.96 2.77
CA HIS A 126 10.83 1.62 1.37
C HIS A 126 11.55 0.41 0.76
N SER A 127 12.52 -0.17 1.46
CA SER A 127 13.34 -1.28 0.97
C SER A 127 13.10 -2.60 1.70
N VAL A 128 11.84 -2.84 2.10
CA VAL A 128 11.41 -4.08 2.75
C VAL A 128 10.38 -4.80 1.91
N ALA A 129 10.67 -6.05 1.56
CA ALA A 129 9.72 -6.99 1.00
C ALA A 129 9.48 -8.14 1.98
N VAL A 130 8.31 -8.76 1.90
CA VAL A 130 8.02 -10.00 2.64
C VAL A 130 7.62 -11.07 1.65
N ILE A 131 8.30 -12.20 1.73
CA ILE A 131 8.06 -13.36 0.87
C ILE A 131 7.57 -14.49 1.74
N ILE A 132 6.50 -15.14 1.34
CA ILE A 132 6.06 -16.38 1.97
C ILE A 132 6.87 -17.53 1.37
N ASP A 133 7.80 -18.08 2.16
CA ASP A 133 8.64 -19.20 1.74
C ASP A 133 7.84 -20.50 1.68
N ASN A 134 6.94 -20.71 2.65
CA ASN A 134 6.06 -21.88 2.71
C ASN A 134 4.80 -21.57 3.50
N ILE A 135 3.70 -22.20 3.10
CA ILE A 135 2.43 -22.19 3.81
C ILE A 135 1.84 -23.60 3.80
N SER A 136 1.45 -24.10 4.96
CA SER A 136 0.80 -25.39 5.06
C SER A 136 -0.37 -25.35 6.03
N GLU A 137 -1.47 -25.96 5.64
CA GLU A 137 -2.69 -26.02 6.44
C GLU A 137 -2.78 -27.35 7.18
N ASN A 138 -3.07 -27.28 8.48
CA ASN A 138 -3.39 -28.44 9.29
C ASN A 138 -4.88 -28.44 9.61
N SER A 139 -5.65 -29.12 8.78
CA SER A 139 -7.11 -29.17 8.90
C SER A 139 -7.57 -29.80 10.21
N LYS A 140 -6.79 -30.71 10.81
CA LYS A 140 -7.14 -31.37 12.08
C LYS A 140 -7.18 -30.37 13.25
N TYR A 141 -6.32 -29.34 13.21
CA TYR A 141 -6.22 -28.36 14.30
C TYR A 141 -6.72 -26.97 13.88
N ASN A 142 -7.30 -26.83 12.70
CA ASN A 142 -7.69 -25.54 12.10
C ASN A 142 -6.57 -24.51 12.24
N SER A 143 -5.36 -24.91 11.85
CA SER A 143 -4.16 -24.09 11.96
C SER A 143 -3.43 -23.96 10.64
N LEU A 144 -2.67 -22.87 10.52
CA LEU A 144 -1.88 -22.53 9.35
C LEU A 144 -0.44 -22.27 9.79
N ASP A 145 0.49 -23.04 9.24
CA ASP A 145 1.91 -22.87 9.46
C ASP A 145 2.47 -21.99 8.33
N VAL A 146 3.00 -20.84 8.69
CA VAL A 146 3.50 -19.80 7.76
C VAL A 146 4.97 -19.56 8.03
N ASN A 147 5.80 -19.80 7.03
CA ASN A 147 7.22 -19.46 7.01
C ASN A 147 7.44 -18.28 6.07
N ALA A 148 8.00 -17.17 6.57
CA ALA A 148 8.19 -15.99 5.78
C ALA A 148 9.57 -15.35 5.96
N SER A 149 10.09 -14.81 4.87
CA SER A 149 11.36 -14.08 4.83
C SER A 149 11.12 -12.58 4.63
N ILE A 150 11.66 -11.79 5.54
CA ILE A 150 11.72 -10.33 5.42
C ILE A 150 13.01 -10.00 4.68
N ILE A 151 12.88 -9.41 3.49
CA ILE A 151 14.00 -9.05 2.62
C ILE A 151 14.34 -7.60 2.83
N VAL A 152 15.60 -7.32 3.05
CA VAL A 152 16.17 -5.96 3.18
C VAL A 152 17.41 -5.81 2.30
N GLU A 153 17.79 -4.58 1.99
CA GLU A 153 18.93 -4.31 1.11
C GLU A 153 20.29 -4.33 1.82
N ARG A 154 20.31 -3.98 3.11
CA ARG A 154 21.56 -3.75 3.85
C ARG A 154 21.64 -4.56 5.15
N ALA A 155 22.83 -4.97 5.50
CA ALA A 155 23.09 -5.67 6.76
C ALA A 155 22.77 -4.83 8.01
N SER A 156 22.86 -3.49 7.92
CA SER A 156 22.42 -2.58 8.97
C SER A 156 20.91 -2.69 9.22
N GLN A 157 20.11 -2.72 8.16
CA GLN A 157 18.66 -2.90 8.24
C GLN A 157 18.28 -4.25 8.86
N LYS A 158 19.00 -5.34 8.47
CA LYS A 158 18.82 -6.65 9.10
C LYS A 158 19.06 -6.60 10.62
N ARG A 159 20.11 -5.89 11.07
CA ARG A 159 20.40 -5.74 12.51
C ARG A 159 19.29 -4.96 13.23
N ILE A 160 18.77 -3.92 12.61
CA ILE A 160 17.66 -3.12 13.14
C ILE A 160 16.41 -3.99 13.31
N LEU A 161 16.06 -4.80 12.31
CA LEU A 161 14.89 -5.68 12.33
C LEU A 161 15.00 -6.80 13.36
N ILE A 162 16.16 -7.40 13.50
CA ILE A 162 16.39 -8.44 14.51
C ILE A 162 16.33 -7.81 15.91
N GLY A 163 16.98 -6.65 16.10
CA GLY A 163 17.07 -5.97 17.36
C GLY A 163 17.96 -6.69 18.39
N LYS A 164 18.05 -6.13 19.58
CA LYS A 164 18.83 -6.74 20.67
C LYS A 164 18.26 -8.11 21.03
N ASN A 165 19.08 -9.16 20.95
CA ASN A 165 18.71 -10.55 21.22
C ASN A 165 17.45 -11.04 20.48
N GLY A 166 17.18 -10.51 19.27
CA GLY A 166 16.02 -10.92 18.46
C GLY A 166 14.67 -10.37 18.96
N GLN A 167 14.68 -9.46 19.92
CA GLN A 167 13.43 -8.97 20.55
C GLN A 167 12.51 -8.22 19.58
N LYS A 168 13.08 -7.41 18.66
CA LYS A 168 12.28 -6.66 17.69
C LYS A 168 11.59 -7.62 16.70
N LEU A 169 12.33 -8.57 16.14
CA LEU A 169 11.75 -9.58 15.25
C LEU A 169 10.66 -10.44 15.93
N LYS A 170 10.88 -10.80 17.19
CA LYS A 170 9.89 -11.52 18.01
C LYS A 170 8.63 -10.67 18.25
N SER A 171 8.77 -9.36 18.47
CA SER A 171 7.64 -8.42 18.61
C SER A 171 6.84 -8.34 17.31
N ILE A 172 7.52 -8.17 16.17
CA ILE A 172 6.91 -8.16 14.83
C ILE A 172 6.10 -9.44 14.62
N GLY A 173 6.73 -10.61 14.82
CA GLY A 173 6.07 -11.91 14.65
C GLY A 173 4.86 -12.09 15.56
N LYS A 174 4.95 -11.66 16.83
CA LYS A 174 3.81 -11.71 17.76
C LYS A 174 2.64 -10.86 17.29
N LYS A 175 2.89 -9.61 16.87
CA LYS A 175 1.84 -8.68 16.40
C LYS A 175 1.21 -9.17 15.10
N ALA A 176 2.03 -9.56 14.11
CA ALA A 176 1.54 -10.12 12.86
C ALA A 176 0.67 -11.37 13.08
N ARG A 177 1.12 -12.30 13.93
CA ARG A 177 0.36 -13.51 14.26
C ARG A 177 -0.99 -13.20 14.89
N LEU A 178 -1.06 -12.23 15.82
CA LEU A 178 -2.31 -11.86 16.47
C LEU A 178 -3.34 -11.31 15.47
N ASP A 179 -2.90 -10.45 14.56
CA ASP A 179 -3.77 -9.89 13.54
C ASP A 179 -4.20 -10.95 12.52
N LEU A 180 -3.27 -11.80 12.08
CA LEU A 180 -3.57 -12.93 11.18
C LEU A 180 -4.57 -13.90 11.80
N ASN A 181 -4.40 -14.29 13.07
CA ASN A 181 -5.36 -15.16 13.78
C ASN A 181 -6.76 -14.56 13.76
N LYS A 182 -6.87 -13.26 14.04
CA LYS A 182 -8.15 -12.54 14.09
C LYS A 182 -8.82 -12.48 12.74
N THR A 183 -8.04 -12.21 11.70
CA THR A 183 -8.57 -11.98 10.35
C THR A 183 -8.91 -13.28 9.63
N LEU A 184 -8.02 -14.27 9.71
CA LEU A 184 -8.20 -15.57 9.05
C LEU A 184 -9.06 -16.55 9.87
N LYS A 185 -9.37 -16.21 11.13
CA LYS A 185 -10.12 -17.08 12.07
C LYS A 185 -9.51 -18.48 12.21
N LYS A 186 -8.20 -18.58 12.01
CA LYS A 186 -7.38 -19.81 12.14
C LYS A 186 -6.25 -19.56 13.11
N LYS A 187 -5.75 -20.64 13.74
CA LYS A 187 -4.54 -20.57 14.58
C LYS A 187 -3.31 -20.51 13.69
N ILE A 188 -2.55 -19.41 13.74
CA ILE A 188 -1.35 -19.21 12.91
C ILE A 188 -0.09 -19.53 13.72
N TYR A 189 0.76 -20.36 13.15
CA TYR A 189 2.14 -20.55 13.56
C TYR A 189 3.02 -19.79 12.55
N LEU A 190 3.66 -18.71 13.01
CA LEU A 190 4.43 -17.82 12.15
C LEU A 190 5.90 -17.88 12.52
N GLU A 191 6.73 -18.25 11.55
CA GLU A 191 8.18 -18.16 11.64
C GLU A 191 8.70 -17.10 10.67
N LEU A 192 9.59 -16.22 11.15
CA LEU A 192 10.14 -15.10 10.40
C LEU A 192 11.66 -15.18 10.34
N TRP A 193 12.20 -15.01 9.14
CA TRP A 193 13.62 -14.82 8.88
C TRP A 193 13.91 -13.46 8.27
N VAL A 194 15.12 -12.93 8.46
CA VAL A 194 15.56 -11.70 7.81
C VAL A 194 16.73 -12.04 6.89
N LYS A 195 16.53 -11.80 5.60
CA LYS A 195 17.52 -12.02 4.54
C LYS A 195 17.97 -10.68 3.95
N VAL A 196 19.26 -10.59 3.55
CA VAL A 196 19.79 -9.39 2.87
C VAL A 196 19.92 -9.72 1.39
N LYS A 197 19.31 -8.88 0.54
CA LYS A 197 19.46 -8.91 -0.91
C LYS A 197 19.70 -7.49 -1.41
N LYS A 198 20.95 -7.21 -1.80
CA LYS A 198 21.37 -5.88 -2.23
C LYS A 198 20.61 -5.42 -3.48
N ASN A 199 20.20 -4.16 -3.48
CA ASN A 199 19.55 -3.49 -4.62
C ASN A 199 18.33 -4.22 -5.20
N TRP A 200 17.62 -5.01 -4.40
CA TRP A 200 16.45 -5.77 -4.87
C TRP A 200 15.35 -4.84 -5.38
N SER A 201 15.17 -3.67 -4.77
CA SER A 201 14.14 -2.69 -5.14
C SER A 201 14.39 -2.01 -6.49
N GLN A 202 15.61 -2.12 -7.02
CA GLN A 202 16.01 -1.60 -8.35
C GLN A 202 16.09 -2.69 -9.42
N ASN A 203 15.92 -3.96 -9.02
CA ASN A 203 16.01 -5.09 -9.94
C ASN A 203 14.63 -5.59 -10.32
N GLN A 204 14.22 -5.37 -11.57
CA GLN A 204 12.89 -5.73 -12.07
C GLN A 204 12.53 -7.21 -11.85
N LYS A 205 13.50 -8.13 -12.01
CA LYS A 205 13.29 -9.56 -11.75
C LYS A 205 12.99 -9.83 -10.27
N ASP A 206 13.68 -9.14 -9.36
CA ASP A 206 13.48 -9.30 -7.93
C ASP A 206 12.16 -8.71 -7.49
N ILE A 207 11.82 -7.54 -8.01
CA ILE A 207 10.53 -6.88 -7.77
C ILE A 207 9.39 -7.83 -8.18
N SER A 208 9.45 -8.37 -9.39
CA SER A 208 8.44 -9.32 -9.90
C SER A 208 8.40 -10.62 -9.09
N ASN A 209 9.56 -11.21 -8.78
CA ASN A 209 9.66 -12.44 -7.99
C ASN A 209 9.14 -12.27 -6.55
N PHE A 210 9.19 -11.07 -6.01
CA PHE A 210 8.69 -10.75 -4.66
C PHE A 210 7.22 -10.35 -4.66
N GLY A 211 6.57 -10.32 -5.83
CA GLY A 211 5.14 -10.01 -5.97
C GLY A 211 4.81 -8.52 -5.96
N TYR A 212 5.80 -7.65 -6.21
CA TYR A 212 5.63 -6.20 -6.27
C TYR A 212 5.67 -5.62 -7.70
N GLY A 213 5.73 -6.44 -8.72
CA GLY A 213 5.76 -6.06 -10.12
C GLY A 213 4.55 -6.61 -10.84
N GLY A 214 3.44 -5.93 -10.79
CA GLY A 214 2.23 -6.21 -11.54
C GLY A 214 1.69 -4.93 -12.13
#